data_9826d6da20e0be71931a9171d9bfe051
#
_entry.id   9826d6da20e0be71931a9171d9bfe051
#
_cell.length_a   1.000
_cell.length_b   1.000
_cell.length_c   1.000
_cell.angle_alpha   90.00
_cell.angle_beta   90.00
_cell.angle_gamma   90.00
#
_symmetry.space_group_name_H-M   'P 1'
#
loop_
_entity.id
_entity.type
_entity.pdbx_description
1 polymer ?
#
loop_
_entity_poly.entity_id
_entity_poly.type
_entity_poly.pdbx_seq_one_letter_code
_entity_poly.pdbx_strand_id
1 'polypeptide(L)'
;MKLTKHFTLQELTHSDIAQRHSLDNTPGKDIIPNLIRLAELLEDVRVLFNKPIIVNSGYRSVAVNSLLDSKPTSQHCIGCAADIRINGLTPDQIVKKIVKSDIQYDQVIREFDSWVHISIPKAEGHIARKNALIIDKNGARNYDGTVTATLK
;
A
#
# COMPACT_ATOMS: atom_id res chain seq x y z
N MET A 1 -16.16 7.93 8.24
CA MET A 1 -16.73 7.92 6.88
C MET A 1 -16.27 6.69 6.13
N LYS A 2 -17.18 5.94 5.58
CA LYS A 2 -16.82 4.81 4.72
C LYS A 2 -16.40 5.28 3.35
N LEU A 3 -15.30 4.73 2.85
CA LEU A 3 -14.86 4.94 1.47
C LEU A 3 -15.42 3.86 0.56
N THR A 4 -15.41 2.61 1.03
CA THR A 4 -15.98 1.45 0.37
C THR A 4 -16.60 0.54 1.43
N LYS A 5 -17.11 -0.61 1.02
CA LYS A 5 -17.82 -1.52 1.94
C LYS A 5 -17.00 -1.89 3.18
N HIS A 6 -15.70 -2.15 3.03
CA HIS A 6 -14.86 -2.64 4.13
C HIS A 6 -13.77 -1.67 4.56
N PHE A 7 -13.63 -0.50 3.93
CA PHE A 7 -12.55 0.44 4.24
C PHE A 7 -13.10 1.81 4.57
N THR A 8 -12.59 2.38 5.66
CA THR A 8 -12.98 3.70 6.13
C THR A 8 -11.88 4.72 5.90
N LEU A 9 -12.26 5.98 5.88
CA LEU A 9 -11.28 7.08 5.84
C LEU A 9 -10.33 7.00 7.02
N GLN A 10 -10.85 6.66 8.20
CA GLN A 10 -10.05 6.55 9.42
C GLN A 10 -8.94 5.51 9.26
N GLU A 11 -9.26 4.34 8.71
CA GLU A 11 -8.26 3.29 8.47
C GLU A 11 -7.16 3.75 7.53
N LEU A 12 -7.51 4.47 6.48
CA LEU A 12 -6.56 4.88 5.46
C LEU A 12 -5.80 6.17 5.80
N THR A 13 -6.12 6.80 6.93
CA THR A 13 -5.43 8.01 7.37
C THR A 13 -4.86 7.91 8.77
N HIS A 14 -5.04 6.78 9.44
CA HIS A 14 -4.48 6.57 10.78
C HIS A 14 -2.96 6.54 10.71
N SER A 15 -2.31 7.22 11.66
CA SER A 15 -0.85 7.25 11.75
C SER A 15 -0.42 7.35 13.21
N ASP A 16 0.23 6.29 13.70
CA ASP A 16 0.81 6.29 15.05
C ASP A 16 1.91 7.34 15.17
N ILE A 17 2.67 7.54 14.11
CA ILE A 17 3.73 8.56 14.07
C ILE A 17 3.14 9.95 14.23
N ALA A 18 2.06 10.24 13.51
CA ALA A 18 1.39 11.53 13.63
C ALA A 18 0.89 11.77 15.04
N GLN A 19 0.28 10.76 15.65
CA GLN A 19 -0.23 10.87 17.02
C GLN A 19 0.88 11.13 18.02
N ARG A 20 1.97 10.38 17.95
CA ARG A 20 3.11 10.54 18.87
C ARG A 20 3.79 11.89 18.75
N HIS A 21 3.80 12.49 17.57
CA HIS A 21 4.46 13.78 17.32
C HIS A 21 3.47 14.93 17.24
N SER A 22 2.21 14.71 17.56
CA SER A 22 1.15 15.74 17.52
C SER A 22 1.06 16.41 16.14
N LEU A 23 1.21 15.62 15.09
CA LEU A 23 1.12 16.10 13.72
C LEU A 23 -0.27 15.85 13.16
N ASP A 24 -0.75 16.78 12.33
CA ASP A 24 -2.00 16.63 11.61
C ASP A 24 -1.78 15.74 10.38
N ASN A 25 -2.53 14.64 10.30
CA ASN A 25 -2.50 13.73 9.14
C ASN A 25 -3.83 13.75 8.38
N THR A 26 -4.59 14.83 8.50
CA THR A 26 -5.86 14.97 7.80
C THR A 26 -5.59 15.27 6.31
N PRO A 27 -6.14 14.47 5.38
CA PRO A 27 -5.94 14.72 3.97
C PRO A 27 -6.77 15.91 3.50
N GLY A 28 -6.25 16.64 2.50
CA GLY A 28 -7.02 17.64 1.81
C GLY A 28 -8.12 17.02 0.97
N LYS A 29 -9.06 17.84 0.52
CA LYS A 29 -10.22 17.39 -0.26
C LYS A 29 -9.82 16.71 -1.57
N ASP A 30 -8.71 17.14 -2.16
CA ASP A 30 -8.19 16.58 -3.41
C ASP A 30 -7.62 15.18 -3.25
N ILE A 31 -7.30 14.77 -2.03
CA ILE A 31 -6.76 13.44 -1.74
C ILE A 31 -7.87 12.40 -1.60
N ILE A 32 -9.06 12.81 -1.16
CA ILE A 32 -10.16 11.88 -0.90
C ILE A 32 -10.52 11.01 -2.11
N PRO A 33 -10.63 11.54 -3.34
CA PRO A 33 -10.90 10.69 -4.50
C PRO A 33 -9.85 9.61 -4.72
N ASN A 34 -8.58 9.91 -4.46
CA ASN A 34 -7.50 8.93 -4.55
C ASN A 34 -7.67 7.83 -3.50
N LEU A 35 -8.03 8.21 -2.29
CA LEU A 35 -8.26 7.24 -1.21
C LEU A 35 -9.44 6.32 -1.52
N ILE A 36 -10.47 6.82 -2.19
CA ILE A 36 -11.59 6.00 -2.63
C ILE A 36 -11.11 4.96 -3.66
N ARG A 37 -10.34 5.40 -4.65
CA ARG A 37 -9.77 4.47 -5.65
C ARG A 37 -8.86 3.44 -5.02
N LEU A 38 -8.05 3.85 -4.04
CA LEU A 38 -7.18 2.95 -3.29
C LEU A 38 -8.02 1.92 -2.52
N ALA A 39 -9.06 2.37 -1.86
CA ALA A 39 -9.96 1.47 -1.13
C ALA A 39 -10.62 0.45 -2.07
N GLU A 40 -10.98 0.88 -3.28
CA GLU A 40 -11.52 -0.04 -4.29
C GLU A 40 -10.52 -1.13 -4.67
N LEU A 41 -9.25 -0.76 -4.84
CA LEU A 41 -8.21 -1.77 -5.08
C LEU A 41 -8.08 -2.72 -3.90
N LEU A 42 -8.13 -2.21 -2.68
CA LEU A 42 -8.04 -3.04 -1.48
C LEU A 42 -9.25 -3.97 -1.33
N GLU A 43 -10.42 -3.57 -1.84
CA GLU A 43 -11.58 -4.48 -1.89
C GLU A 43 -11.28 -5.65 -2.84
N ASP A 44 -10.63 -5.40 -3.96
CA ASP A 44 -10.24 -6.46 -4.89
C ASP A 44 -9.25 -7.43 -4.23
N VAL A 45 -8.30 -6.90 -3.48
CA VAL A 45 -7.35 -7.72 -2.71
C VAL A 45 -8.10 -8.55 -1.66
N ARG A 46 -9.06 -7.94 -0.98
CA ARG A 46 -9.88 -8.65 0.01
C ARG A 46 -10.65 -9.82 -0.61
N VAL A 47 -11.21 -9.61 -1.79
CA VAL A 47 -11.90 -10.69 -2.52
C VAL A 47 -10.92 -11.80 -2.91
N LEU A 48 -9.76 -11.42 -3.43
CA LEU A 48 -8.74 -12.37 -3.88
C LEU A 48 -8.33 -13.33 -2.77
N PHE A 49 -8.12 -12.83 -1.57
CA PHE A 49 -7.67 -13.63 -0.43
C PHE A 49 -8.82 -14.15 0.44
N ASN A 50 -10.02 -13.60 0.28
CA ASN A 50 -11.17 -13.89 1.13
C ASN A 50 -10.84 -13.72 2.62
N LYS A 51 -10.12 -12.65 2.95
CA LYS A 51 -9.67 -12.34 4.30
C LYS A 51 -9.65 -10.83 4.52
N PRO A 52 -9.84 -10.38 5.76
CA PRO A 52 -9.68 -8.97 6.08
C PRO A 52 -8.26 -8.48 5.74
N ILE A 53 -8.17 -7.28 5.21
CA ILE A 53 -6.92 -6.61 4.92
C ILE A 53 -6.62 -5.63 6.04
N ILE A 54 -5.46 -5.75 6.67
CA ILE A 54 -5.00 -4.85 7.73
C ILE A 54 -4.14 -3.77 7.10
N VAL A 55 -4.55 -2.51 7.28
CA VAL A 55 -3.79 -1.37 6.75
C VAL A 55 -2.89 -0.84 7.87
N ASN A 56 -1.59 -0.96 7.66
CA ASN A 56 -0.59 -0.44 8.59
C ASN A 56 -0.34 1.06 8.38
N SER A 57 -0.38 1.50 7.13
CA SER A 57 -0.15 2.90 6.75
C SER A 57 -0.84 3.14 5.40
N GLY A 58 -1.63 4.20 5.32
CA GLY A 58 -2.23 4.65 4.08
C GLY A 58 -1.70 6.03 3.71
N TYR A 59 -2.56 7.03 3.75
CA TYR A 59 -2.14 8.41 3.50
C TYR A 59 -1.16 8.90 4.56
N ARG A 60 -0.13 9.61 4.09
CA ARG A 60 0.82 10.31 4.97
C ARG A 60 0.93 11.77 4.53
N SER A 61 0.70 12.69 5.46
CA SER A 61 0.98 14.09 5.21
C SER A 61 2.47 14.29 4.92
N VAL A 62 2.83 15.41 4.33
CA VAL A 62 4.24 15.74 4.04
C VAL A 62 5.05 15.69 5.33
N ALA A 63 4.53 16.22 6.43
CA ALA A 63 5.23 16.24 7.71
C ALA A 63 5.50 14.83 8.24
N VAL A 64 4.50 13.95 8.20
CA VAL A 64 4.65 12.56 8.63
C VAL A 64 5.65 11.83 7.73
N ASN A 65 5.52 12.02 6.42
CA ASN A 65 6.41 11.39 5.46
C ASN A 65 7.86 11.79 5.67
N SER A 66 8.11 13.06 6.00
CA SER A 66 9.46 13.56 6.27
C SER A 66 10.07 12.92 7.52
N LEU A 67 9.26 12.68 8.57
CA LEU A 67 9.73 11.99 9.77
C LEU A 67 10.16 10.55 9.49
N LEU A 68 9.57 9.92 8.49
CA LEU A 68 9.88 8.56 8.11
C LEU A 68 11.05 8.49 7.11
N ASP A 69 11.68 9.60 6.81
CA ASP A 69 12.74 9.69 5.80
C ASP A 69 12.32 9.12 4.45
N SER A 70 11.05 9.20 4.14
CA SER A 70 10.54 8.73 2.87
C SER A 70 10.65 9.83 1.81
N LYS A 71 10.70 9.44 0.55
CA LYS A 71 10.84 10.40 -0.55
C LYS A 71 9.61 11.31 -0.64
N PRO A 72 9.80 12.61 -0.93
CA PRO A 72 8.66 13.52 -1.13
C PRO A 72 7.71 13.09 -2.24
N THR A 73 8.21 12.26 -3.17
CA THR A 73 7.41 11.72 -4.28
C THR A 73 6.64 10.45 -3.92
N SER A 74 6.64 10.06 -2.63
CA SER A 74 5.94 8.86 -2.18
C SER A 74 4.46 8.90 -2.55
N GLN A 75 3.96 7.78 -3.07
CA GLN A 75 2.54 7.63 -3.40
C GLN A 75 1.64 7.69 -2.16
N HIS A 76 2.19 7.44 -0.97
CA HIS A 76 1.45 7.63 0.29
C HIS A 76 1.01 9.09 0.48
N CYS A 77 1.81 10.05 0.00
CA CYS A 77 1.52 11.47 0.17
C CYS A 77 0.33 11.96 -0.64
N ILE A 78 -0.03 11.24 -1.70
CA ILE A 78 -1.18 11.60 -2.53
C ILE A 78 -2.38 10.67 -2.34
N GLY A 79 -2.29 9.78 -1.35
CA GLY A 79 -3.40 8.87 -1.06
C GLY A 79 -3.51 7.70 -2.02
N CYS A 80 -2.42 7.34 -2.71
CA CYS A 80 -2.41 6.29 -3.72
C CYS A 80 -1.70 5.02 -3.29
N ALA A 81 -1.25 4.91 -2.05
CA ALA A 81 -0.54 3.73 -1.57
C ALA A 81 -0.96 3.34 -0.17
N ALA A 82 -0.88 2.05 0.09
CA ALA A 82 -1.09 1.49 1.43
C ALA A 82 -0.06 0.41 1.70
N ASP A 83 0.36 0.32 2.96
CA ASP A 83 1.15 -0.80 3.46
C ASP A 83 0.19 -1.71 4.20
N ILE A 84 0.13 -2.96 3.79
CA ILE A 84 -0.89 -3.91 4.25
C ILE A 84 -0.29 -5.20 4.79
N ARG A 85 -1.09 -5.87 5.63
CA ARG A 85 -0.85 -7.23 6.10
C ARG A 85 -2.13 -8.04 5.98
N ILE A 86 -1.98 -9.36 5.90
CA ILE A 86 -3.11 -10.28 5.96
C ILE A 86 -2.73 -11.37 6.97
N ASN A 87 -3.56 -11.58 7.99
CA ASN A 87 -3.27 -12.58 9.01
C ASN A 87 -3.13 -13.97 8.39
N GLY A 88 -2.09 -14.68 8.81
CA GLY A 88 -1.84 -16.05 8.34
C GLY A 88 -1.07 -16.13 7.04
N LEU A 89 -0.71 -15.00 6.43
CA LEU A 89 0.04 -14.99 5.17
C LEU A 89 1.33 -14.18 5.32
N THR A 90 2.38 -14.66 4.65
CA THR A 90 3.64 -13.91 4.56
C THR A 90 3.53 -12.86 3.46
N PRO A 91 4.35 -11.79 3.51
CA PRO A 91 4.42 -10.84 2.41
C PRO A 91 4.67 -11.49 1.05
N ASP A 92 5.54 -12.51 1.01
CA ASP A 92 5.81 -13.23 -0.24
C ASP A 92 4.57 -13.91 -0.79
N GLN A 93 3.80 -14.58 0.06
CA GLN A 93 2.55 -15.24 -0.34
C GLN A 93 1.54 -14.23 -0.89
N ILE A 94 1.48 -13.06 -0.26
CA ILE A 94 0.56 -12.00 -0.69
C ILE A 94 0.96 -11.47 -2.07
N VAL A 95 2.22 -11.08 -2.24
CA VAL A 95 2.70 -10.53 -3.51
C VAL A 95 2.57 -11.55 -4.63
N LYS A 96 2.95 -12.80 -4.36
CA LYS A 96 2.89 -13.86 -5.36
C LYS A 96 1.48 -14.04 -5.92
N LYS A 97 0.47 -14.04 -5.06
CA LYS A 97 -0.92 -14.22 -5.48
C LYS A 97 -1.45 -13.00 -6.22
N ILE A 98 -1.09 -11.80 -5.77
CA ILE A 98 -1.49 -10.55 -6.44
C ILE A 98 -0.90 -10.48 -7.85
N VAL A 99 0.38 -10.82 -8.01
CA VAL A 99 1.05 -10.80 -9.31
C VAL A 99 0.36 -11.73 -10.30
N LYS A 100 -0.16 -12.86 -9.85
CA LYS A 100 -0.87 -13.83 -10.69
C LYS A 100 -2.33 -13.48 -10.95
N SER A 101 -2.84 -12.44 -10.31
CA SER A 101 -4.25 -12.04 -10.41
C SER A 101 -4.46 -11.01 -11.50
N ASP A 102 -5.74 -10.61 -11.68
CA ASP A 102 -6.14 -9.54 -12.61
C ASP A 102 -6.08 -8.15 -11.97
N ILE A 103 -5.66 -8.04 -10.72
CA ILE A 103 -5.67 -6.77 -10.00
C ILE A 103 -4.78 -5.75 -10.72
N GLN A 104 -5.32 -4.55 -10.94
CA GLN A 104 -4.65 -3.49 -11.69
C GLN A 104 -3.90 -2.56 -10.72
N TYR A 105 -2.85 -3.10 -10.08
CA TYR A 105 -1.99 -2.31 -9.20
C TYR A 105 -0.94 -1.53 -10.00
N ASP A 106 -0.51 -0.40 -9.47
CA ASP A 106 0.61 0.34 -10.05
C ASP A 106 1.93 -0.27 -9.60
N GLN A 107 2.11 -0.39 -8.27
CA GLN A 107 3.24 -1.12 -7.69
C GLN A 107 2.75 -2.08 -6.62
N VAL A 108 3.42 -3.22 -6.48
CA VAL A 108 3.29 -4.10 -5.33
C VAL A 108 4.69 -4.49 -4.90
N ILE A 109 4.99 -4.31 -3.60
CA ILE A 109 6.35 -4.47 -3.09
C ILE A 109 6.33 -5.33 -1.83
N ARG A 110 7.16 -6.36 -1.83
CA ARG A 110 7.46 -7.12 -0.61
C ARG A 110 8.53 -6.33 0.15
N GLU A 111 8.14 -5.72 1.28
CA GLU A 111 9.05 -4.84 2.04
C GLU A 111 9.51 -5.51 3.33
N PHE A 112 10.81 -5.78 3.40
CA PHE A 112 11.50 -6.26 4.60
C PHE A 112 10.86 -7.52 5.21
N ASP A 113 10.14 -8.31 4.40
CA ASP A 113 9.36 -9.46 4.85
C ASP A 113 8.41 -9.15 6.02
N SER A 114 8.02 -7.88 6.15
CA SER A 114 7.16 -7.41 7.25
C SER A 114 5.79 -6.98 6.76
N TRP A 115 5.72 -6.34 5.59
CA TRP A 115 4.44 -5.90 5.02
C TRP A 115 4.53 -5.84 3.51
N VAL A 116 3.40 -5.56 2.88
CA VAL A 116 3.31 -5.37 1.43
C VAL A 116 2.86 -3.95 1.14
N HIS A 117 3.65 -3.25 0.35
CA HIS A 117 3.26 -1.95 -0.21
C HIS A 117 2.46 -2.20 -1.49
N ILE A 118 1.30 -1.60 -1.61
CA ILE A 118 0.50 -1.67 -2.84
C ILE A 118 -0.01 -0.28 -3.20
N SER A 119 -0.05 0.02 -4.50
CA SER A 119 -0.45 1.35 -4.95
C SER A 119 -1.30 1.29 -6.21
N ILE A 120 -1.96 2.43 -6.45
CA ILE A 120 -2.71 2.70 -7.67
C ILE A 120 -2.01 3.81 -8.45
N PRO A 121 -2.29 3.95 -9.76
CA PRO A 121 -1.78 5.08 -10.52
C PRO A 121 -2.22 6.41 -9.88
N LYS A 122 -1.38 7.43 -10.01
CA LYS A 122 -1.59 8.72 -9.34
C LYS A 122 -2.81 9.49 -9.83
N ALA A 123 -3.39 9.09 -10.96
CA ALA A 123 -4.59 9.73 -11.50
C ALA A 123 -5.46 8.70 -12.18
N GLU A 124 -6.78 8.93 -12.11
CA GLU A 124 -7.74 8.09 -12.79
C GLU A 124 -7.46 8.10 -14.30
N GLY A 125 -7.59 6.93 -14.94
CA GLY A 125 -7.32 6.78 -16.35
C GLY A 125 -5.87 6.53 -16.72
N HIS A 126 -4.94 6.67 -15.78
CA HIS A 126 -3.55 6.29 -16.03
C HIS A 126 -3.42 4.77 -16.01
N ILE A 127 -2.53 4.25 -16.86
CA ILE A 127 -2.29 2.81 -16.95
C ILE A 127 -1.53 2.35 -15.72
N ALA A 128 -2.02 1.27 -15.10
CA ALA A 128 -1.32 0.62 -14.00
C ALA A 128 -0.03 -0.04 -14.53
N ARG A 129 1.11 0.27 -13.91
CA ARG A 129 2.40 -0.24 -14.37
C ARG A 129 2.61 -1.71 -14.06
N LYS A 130 1.91 -2.24 -13.07
CA LYS A 130 2.07 -3.61 -12.57
C LYS A 130 3.52 -3.92 -12.23
N ASN A 131 4.18 -2.98 -11.59
CA ASN A 131 5.57 -3.10 -11.20
C ASN A 131 5.66 -3.84 -9.87
N ALA A 132 6.25 -5.03 -9.88
CA ALA A 132 6.38 -5.87 -8.68
C ALA A 132 7.84 -5.90 -8.23
N LEU A 133 8.09 -5.55 -6.97
CA LEU A 133 9.44 -5.41 -6.42
C LEU A 133 9.59 -6.14 -5.09
N ILE A 134 10.85 -6.36 -4.73
CA ILE A 134 11.27 -6.69 -3.37
C ILE A 134 12.18 -5.56 -2.91
N ILE A 135 11.93 -5.04 -1.72
CA ILE A 135 12.81 -4.08 -1.06
C ILE A 135 13.17 -4.63 0.31
N ASP A 136 14.46 -4.75 0.58
CA ASP A 136 14.99 -5.17 1.87
C ASP A 136 16.40 -4.58 2.06
N LYS A 137 17.13 -5.06 3.05
CA LYS A 137 18.49 -4.57 3.33
C LYS A 137 19.45 -4.71 2.15
N ASN A 138 19.12 -5.57 1.18
CA ASN A 138 19.91 -5.77 -0.03
C ASN A 138 19.49 -4.84 -1.17
N GLY A 139 18.58 -3.91 -0.92
CA GLY A 139 18.10 -2.94 -1.90
C GLY A 139 16.83 -3.34 -2.59
N ALA A 140 16.54 -2.66 -3.68
CA ALA A 140 15.33 -2.88 -4.47
C ALA A 140 15.66 -3.73 -5.69
N ARG A 141 14.78 -4.69 -5.99
CA ARG A 141 14.92 -5.55 -7.17
C ARG A 141 13.57 -6.08 -7.63
N ASN A 142 13.49 -6.53 -8.85
CA ASN A 142 12.25 -7.04 -9.41
C ASN A 142 11.83 -8.33 -8.70
N TYR A 143 10.53 -8.46 -8.47
CA TYR A 143 9.95 -9.70 -7.96
C TYR A 143 9.64 -10.61 -9.15
N ASP A 144 10.25 -11.78 -9.20
CA ASP A 144 10.06 -12.74 -10.29
C ASP A 144 9.23 -13.97 -9.91
N GLY A 145 8.71 -14.00 -8.68
CA GLY A 145 7.91 -15.13 -8.20
C GLY A 145 8.74 -16.30 -7.70
N THR A 146 10.04 -16.30 -7.96
CA THR A 146 10.94 -17.37 -7.53
C THR A 146 11.98 -16.91 -6.52
N VAL A 147 11.95 -15.63 -6.17
CA VAL A 147 12.96 -15.00 -5.31
C VAL A 147 13.16 -15.72 -4.00
N THR A 148 12.08 -16.18 -3.40
CA THR A 148 12.17 -16.89 -2.11
C THR A 148 13.03 -18.13 -2.23
N ALA A 149 12.92 -18.86 -3.34
CA ALA A 149 13.73 -20.05 -3.58
C ALA A 149 15.20 -19.70 -3.85
N THR A 150 15.46 -18.55 -4.46
CA THR A 150 16.81 -18.13 -4.84
C THR A 150 17.58 -17.43 -3.73
N LEU A 151 16.89 -16.97 -2.70
CA LEU A 151 17.49 -16.21 -1.60
C LEU A 151 18.10 -17.10 -0.52
N LYS A 152 18.26 -18.32 -0.79
CA LYS A 152 18.82 -19.28 0.15
C LYS A 152 20.30 -19.03 0.43
#